data_edb9393d6a245b98ede38de125dccd0a
#
_entry.id   edb9393d6a245b98ede38de125dccd0a
#
_cell.length_a   1.000
_cell.length_b   1.000
_cell.length_c   1.000
_cell.angle_alpha   90.00
_cell.angle_beta   90.00
_cell.angle_gamma   90.00
#
_symmetry.space_group_name_H-M   'P 1'
#
loop_
_entity.id
_entity.type
_entity.pdbx_description
1 polymer ?
#
loop_
_entity_poly.entity_id
_entity_poly.type
_entity_poly.pdbx_seq_one_letter_code
_entity_poly.pdbx_strand_id
1 'polypeptide(L)'
;MLVDSHKVVRDKVIETEVCIVGAGPAGITLAREFIGQKFRVCLLESGELDFNRKTQSLSDCENIGYPPFLGLKDLRYRQYGGQANLWTIEINAQQIGLRDVPLDEIDFEKRDWVPYSGWPFSKSHLNPYYERAQTVCKLGKFA
;
A
#
# COMPACT_ATOMS: atom_id res chain seq x y z
N MET A 1 -18.11 -4.13 -6.95
CA MET A 1 -19.19 -3.67 -6.05
C MET A 1 -18.53 -3.19 -4.75
N LEU A 2 -18.87 -1.99 -4.28
CA LEU A 2 -18.45 -1.48 -2.96
C LEU A 2 -19.53 -1.85 -1.93
N VAL A 3 -19.10 -2.37 -0.78
CA VAL A 3 -19.99 -2.78 0.30
C VAL A 3 -19.50 -2.13 1.60
N ASP A 4 -20.36 -1.36 2.22
CA ASP A 4 -20.15 -0.84 3.56
C ASP A 4 -20.39 -1.98 4.58
N SER A 5 -19.35 -2.33 5.35
CA SER A 5 -19.41 -3.44 6.30
C SER A 5 -20.46 -3.24 7.40
N HIS A 6 -20.79 -1.99 7.76
CA HIS A 6 -21.84 -1.69 8.73
C HIS A 6 -23.23 -2.06 8.23
N LYS A 7 -23.42 -2.23 6.92
CA LYS A 7 -24.68 -2.66 6.30
C LYS A 7 -24.73 -4.16 6.05
N VAL A 8 -23.64 -4.87 6.32
CA VAL A 8 -23.61 -6.33 6.21
C VAL A 8 -24.28 -6.94 7.45
N VAL A 9 -25.20 -7.87 7.22
CA VAL A 9 -25.88 -8.59 8.30
C VAL A 9 -24.83 -9.31 9.14
N ARG A 10 -24.99 -9.26 10.45
CA ARG A 10 -24.11 -9.95 11.40
C ARG A 10 -24.04 -11.44 11.06
N ASP A 11 -22.87 -12.01 11.23
CA ASP A 11 -22.57 -13.43 10.97
C ASP A 11 -22.72 -13.87 9.50
N LYS A 12 -22.85 -12.92 8.57
CA LYS A 12 -22.80 -13.22 7.14
C LYS A 12 -21.42 -13.69 6.72
N VAL A 13 -21.35 -14.89 6.17
CA VAL A 13 -20.14 -15.42 5.53
C VAL A 13 -20.07 -14.93 4.09
N ILE A 14 -18.92 -14.42 3.69
CA ILE A 14 -18.61 -14.06 2.29
C ILE A 14 -17.55 -15.02 1.79
N GLU A 15 -17.93 -15.86 0.85
CA GLU A 15 -17.04 -16.82 0.22
C GLU A 15 -16.40 -16.23 -1.04
N THR A 16 -15.09 -16.38 -1.17
CA THR A 16 -14.31 -15.86 -2.28
C THR A 16 -13.07 -16.74 -2.52
N GLU A 17 -12.58 -16.80 -3.74
CA GLU A 17 -11.35 -17.51 -4.07
C GLU A 17 -10.11 -16.74 -3.64
N VAL A 18 -10.18 -15.39 -3.64
CA VAL A 18 -9.07 -14.52 -3.27
C VAL A 18 -9.57 -13.46 -2.30
N CYS A 19 -8.95 -13.39 -1.13
CA CYS A 19 -9.19 -12.34 -0.15
C CYS A 19 -7.92 -11.49 -0.01
N ILE A 20 -8.02 -10.21 -0.33
CA ILE A 20 -6.94 -9.23 -0.20
C ILE A 20 -7.26 -8.34 0.99
N VAL A 21 -6.33 -8.20 1.92
CA VAL A 21 -6.51 -7.35 3.11
C VAL A 21 -5.67 -6.09 2.97
N GLY A 22 -6.36 -4.96 2.97
CA GLY A 22 -5.80 -3.62 2.81
C GLY A 22 -5.95 -3.08 1.38
N ALA A 23 -6.70 -1.97 1.25
CA ALA A 23 -6.89 -1.27 -0.01
C ALA A 23 -5.90 -0.09 -0.17
N GLY A 24 -4.66 -0.30 0.21
CA GLY A 24 -3.55 0.57 -0.16
C GLY A 24 -3.07 0.31 -1.60
N PRO A 25 -2.00 0.99 -2.07
CA PRO A 25 -1.50 0.86 -3.45
C PRO A 25 -1.24 -0.59 -3.86
N ALA A 26 -0.62 -1.37 -2.98
CA ALA A 26 -0.31 -2.78 -3.27
C ALA A 26 -1.57 -3.64 -3.41
N GLY A 27 -2.52 -3.53 -2.46
CA GLY A 27 -3.74 -4.31 -2.49
C GLY A 27 -4.65 -3.96 -3.66
N ILE A 28 -4.77 -2.67 -3.99
CA ILE A 28 -5.53 -2.21 -5.16
C ILE A 28 -4.87 -2.72 -6.45
N THR A 29 -3.55 -2.63 -6.56
CA THR A 29 -2.82 -3.09 -7.74
C THR A 29 -3.00 -4.59 -7.93
N LEU A 30 -2.86 -5.36 -6.86
CA LEU A 30 -3.09 -6.81 -6.88
C LEU A 30 -4.54 -7.14 -7.28
N ALA A 31 -5.53 -6.45 -6.69
CA ALA A 31 -6.94 -6.67 -7.05
C ALA A 31 -7.21 -6.39 -8.54
N ARG A 32 -6.54 -5.41 -9.12
CA ARG A 32 -6.66 -5.07 -10.55
C ARG A 32 -6.14 -6.18 -11.48
N GLU A 33 -5.14 -6.97 -11.06
CA GLU A 33 -4.63 -8.11 -11.84
C GLU A 33 -5.69 -9.20 -12.04
N PHE A 34 -6.72 -9.25 -11.19
CA PHE A 34 -7.82 -10.20 -11.30
C PHE A 34 -8.99 -9.70 -12.16
N ILE A 35 -8.95 -8.45 -12.65
CA ILE A 35 -10.02 -7.94 -13.51
C ILE A 35 -10.10 -8.77 -14.79
N GLY A 36 -11.29 -9.27 -15.09
CA GLY A 36 -11.53 -10.15 -16.25
C GLY A 36 -11.12 -11.62 -16.04
N GLN A 37 -10.56 -11.95 -14.89
CA GLN A 37 -10.26 -13.33 -14.51
C GLN A 37 -11.51 -14.03 -13.95
N LYS A 38 -11.44 -15.37 -13.83
CA LYS A 38 -12.55 -16.19 -13.31
C LYS A 38 -12.69 -16.18 -11.78
N PHE A 39 -11.80 -15.51 -11.09
CA PHE A 39 -11.76 -15.50 -9.63
C PHE A 39 -12.72 -14.45 -9.06
N ARG A 40 -13.44 -14.82 -8.02
CA ARG A 40 -14.13 -13.86 -7.16
C ARG A 40 -13.12 -13.30 -6.17
N VAL A 41 -12.94 -12.00 -6.18
CA VAL A 41 -11.98 -11.32 -5.32
C VAL A 41 -12.73 -10.44 -4.32
N CYS A 42 -12.37 -10.57 -3.05
CA CYS A 42 -12.79 -9.68 -1.99
C CYS A 42 -11.60 -8.84 -1.54
N LEU A 43 -11.71 -7.53 -1.62
CA LEU A 43 -10.74 -6.57 -1.08
C LEU A 43 -11.34 -5.97 0.19
N LEU A 44 -10.69 -6.22 1.32
CA LEU A 44 -11.08 -5.71 2.63
C LEU A 44 -10.25 -4.46 2.97
N GLU A 45 -10.92 -3.42 3.42
CA GLU A 45 -10.28 -2.20 3.94
C GLU A 45 -10.88 -1.85 5.29
N SER A 46 -10.04 -1.45 6.24
CA SER A 46 -10.47 -1.04 7.57
C SER A 46 -10.91 0.41 7.63
N GLY A 47 -10.46 1.22 6.67
CA GLY A 47 -10.80 2.63 6.55
C GLY A 47 -12.01 2.86 5.65
N GLU A 48 -12.50 4.08 5.70
CA GLU A 48 -13.59 4.58 4.87
C GLU A 48 -13.04 5.18 3.56
N LEU A 49 -13.93 5.63 2.68
CA LEU A 49 -13.52 6.34 1.47
C LEU A 49 -12.88 7.68 1.81
N ASP A 50 -13.38 8.36 2.82
CA ASP A 50 -12.86 9.61 3.34
C ASP A 50 -12.11 9.38 4.64
N PHE A 51 -11.21 10.30 4.99
CA PHE A 51 -10.47 10.24 6.24
C PHE A 51 -11.38 10.32 7.46
N ASN A 52 -11.26 9.35 8.35
CA ASN A 52 -12.00 9.30 9.60
C ASN A 52 -11.01 9.18 10.78
N ARG A 53 -11.01 10.21 11.65
CA ARG A 53 -10.09 10.27 12.80
C ARG A 53 -10.28 9.10 13.76
N LYS A 54 -11.53 8.66 14.00
CA LYS A 54 -11.82 7.54 14.89
C LYS A 54 -11.27 6.23 14.35
N THR A 55 -11.41 6.00 13.04
CA THR A 55 -10.85 4.84 12.37
C THR A 55 -9.31 4.91 12.34
N GLN A 56 -8.75 6.10 12.10
CA GLN A 56 -7.30 6.32 12.14
C GLN A 56 -6.70 6.02 13.52
N SER A 57 -7.39 6.33 14.62
CA SER A 57 -6.90 6.07 15.97
C SER A 57 -6.70 4.57 16.28
N LEU A 58 -7.27 3.67 15.49
CA LEU A 58 -6.96 2.24 15.59
C LEU A 58 -5.51 1.90 15.20
N SER A 59 -4.79 2.85 14.64
CA SER A 59 -3.35 2.75 14.37
C SER A 59 -2.49 3.32 15.49
N ASP A 60 -3.09 3.85 16.54
CA ASP A 60 -2.34 4.34 17.71
C ASP A 60 -1.62 3.17 18.37
N CYS A 61 -0.33 3.36 18.61
CA CYS A 61 0.54 2.36 19.19
C CYS A 61 1.67 3.02 19.95
N GLU A 62 2.24 2.28 20.87
CA GLU A 62 3.46 2.66 21.56
C GLU A 62 4.67 2.27 20.70
N ASN A 63 5.63 3.18 20.55
CA ASN A 63 6.89 2.90 19.90
C ASN A 63 7.89 2.40 20.93
N ILE A 64 8.32 1.14 20.79
CA ILE A 64 9.36 0.54 21.64
C ILE A 64 10.65 0.47 20.83
N GLY A 65 11.73 1.03 21.38
CA GLY A 65 13.03 1.04 20.72
C GLY A 65 13.45 2.43 20.23
N TYR A 66 14.17 2.47 19.12
CA TYR A 66 14.65 3.74 18.56
C TYR A 66 13.45 4.58 18.08
N PRO A 67 13.32 5.84 18.56
CA PRO A 67 12.16 6.64 18.18
C PRO A 67 12.17 6.90 16.68
N PRO A 68 11.12 6.53 15.94
CA PRO A 68 11.02 6.84 14.53
C PRO A 68 10.86 8.38 14.37
N PHE A 69 11.34 8.90 13.26
CA PHE A 69 11.21 10.32 12.91
C PHE A 69 9.73 10.76 12.86
N LEU A 70 8.85 9.85 12.44
CA LEU A 70 7.39 10.01 12.46
C LEU A 70 6.76 8.87 13.27
N GLY A 71 5.66 9.15 13.98
CA GLY A 71 4.90 8.12 14.66
C GLY A 71 4.31 7.10 13.68
N LEU A 72 4.18 5.84 14.09
CA LEU A 72 3.59 4.79 13.23
C LEU A 72 2.18 5.14 12.78
N LYS A 73 1.40 5.86 13.60
CA LYS A 73 0.07 6.35 13.26
C LYS A 73 0.07 7.33 12.08
N ASP A 74 1.17 8.06 11.89
CA ASP A 74 1.33 9.04 10.82
C ASP A 74 1.87 8.41 9.54
N LEU A 75 2.44 7.20 9.65
CA LEU A 75 2.97 6.42 8.54
C LEU A 75 1.96 5.41 7.96
N ARG A 76 0.83 5.19 8.62
CA ARG A 76 -0.19 4.22 8.20
C ARG A 76 -1.55 4.86 8.13
N TYR A 77 -2.01 5.11 6.93
CA TYR A 77 -3.32 5.70 6.70
C TYR A 77 -4.40 4.61 6.59
N ARG A 78 -5.37 4.65 7.51
CA ARG A 78 -6.55 3.80 7.48
C ARG A 78 -7.65 4.50 6.68
N GLN A 79 -7.52 4.39 5.37
CA GLN A 79 -8.44 4.95 4.39
C GLN A 79 -8.29 4.17 3.10
N TYR A 80 -9.34 4.07 2.31
CA TYR A 80 -9.24 3.56 0.95
C TYR A 80 -8.17 4.34 0.16
N GLY A 81 -7.25 3.63 -0.48
CA GLY A 81 -6.04 4.21 -1.08
C GLY A 81 -4.82 4.20 -0.16
N GLY A 82 -5.01 4.02 1.16
CA GLY A 82 -3.92 3.93 2.14
C GLY A 82 -2.94 5.09 2.06
N GLN A 83 -1.66 4.79 2.08
CA GLN A 83 -0.56 5.77 2.03
C GLN A 83 -0.56 6.63 0.75
N ALA A 84 -1.18 6.17 -0.35
CA ALA A 84 -1.25 6.97 -1.58
C ALA A 84 -1.99 8.30 -1.39
N ASN A 85 -2.86 8.40 -0.38
CA ASN A 85 -3.52 9.65 -0.03
C ASN A 85 -2.56 10.74 0.47
N LEU A 86 -1.32 10.37 0.83
CA LEU A 86 -0.27 11.29 1.26
C LEU A 86 0.75 11.61 0.17
N TRP A 87 0.65 11.00 -1.02
CA TRP A 87 1.62 11.20 -2.09
C TRP A 87 1.57 12.61 -2.69
N THR A 88 0.47 13.31 -2.50
CA THR A 88 0.35 14.72 -2.86
C THR A 88 -0.31 15.47 -1.71
N ILE A 89 0.43 16.38 -1.11
CA ILE A 89 -0.05 17.26 -0.05
C ILE A 89 0.13 18.71 -0.46
N GLU A 90 -0.76 19.58 -0.01
CA GLU A 90 -0.66 21.01 -0.23
C GLU A 90 -0.04 21.66 1.01
N ILE A 91 1.09 22.35 0.82
CA ILE A 91 1.75 23.14 1.85
C ILE A 91 1.96 24.55 1.30
N ASN A 92 1.39 25.55 1.97
CA ASN A 92 1.51 26.98 1.59
C ASN A 92 1.15 27.22 0.11
N ALA A 93 0.02 26.68 -0.33
CA ALA A 93 -0.45 26.75 -1.72
C ALA A 93 0.50 26.11 -2.77
N GLN A 94 1.44 25.30 -2.32
CA GLN A 94 2.29 24.49 -3.18
C GLN A 94 1.91 23.02 -3.01
N GLN A 95 1.69 22.34 -4.13
CA GLN A 95 1.55 20.88 -4.10
C GLN A 95 2.94 20.26 -3.97
N ILE A 96 3.15 19.54 -2.86
CA ILE A 96 4.36 18.77 -2.61
C ILE A 96 3.99 17.32 -2.73
N GLY A 97 4.61 16.61 -3.67
CA GLY A 97 4.44 15.19 -3.86
C GLY A 97 5.49 14.38 -3.08
N LEU A 98 5.07 13.36 -2.37
CA LEU A 98 5.93 12.27 -1.97
C LEU A 98 5.93 11.25 -3.11
N ARG A 99 7.11 10.83 -3.53
CA ARG A 99 7.26 9.88 -4.62
C ARG A 99 8.04 8.67 -4.13
N ASP A 100 7.44 7.51 -4.30
CA ASP A 100 8.19 6.26 -4.18
C ASP A 100 9.15 6.15 -5.36
N VAL A 101 10.38 5.73 -5.07
CA VAL A 101 11.41 5.46 -6.08
C VAL A 101 11.71 3.97 -6.10
N PRO A 102 12.10 3.41 -7.26
CA PRO A 102 12.59 2.05 -7.32
C PRO A 102 13.78 1.84 -6.40
N LEU A 103 13.90 0.64 -5.86
CA LEU A 103 15.06 0.24 -5.09
C LEU A 103 16.31 0.28 -5.97
N ASP A 104 17.46 0.60 -5.37
CA ASP A 104 18.75 0.55 -6.03
C ASP A 104 19.33 -0.87 -6.03
N GLU A 105 20.35 -1.12 -6.85
CA GLU A 105 20.96 -2.44 -6.96
C GLU A 105 21.57 -2.90 -5.64
N ILE A 106 22.15 -1.98 -4.87
CA ILE A 106 22.71 -2.25 -3.55
C ILE A 106 21.67 -2.79 -2.55
N ASP A 107 20.39 -2.50 -2.73
CA ASP A 107 19.34 -3.01 -1.85
C ASP A 107 19.14 -4.52 -2.03
N PHE A 108 19.50 -5.07 -3.19
CA PHE A 108 19.41 -6.49 -3.51
C PHE A 108 20.66 -7.28 -3.11
N GLU A 109 21.76 -6.60 -2.80
CA GLU A 109 23.02 -7.23 -2.46
C GLU A 109 23.04 -7.74 -1.02
N LYS A 110 23.66 -8.91 -0.83
CA LYS A 110 23.99 -9.40 0.50
C LYS A 110 25.16 -8.59 1.06
N ARG A 111 24.98 -8.04 2.25
CA ARG A 111 25.97 -7.22 2.95
C ARG A 111 26.30 -7.86 4.28
N ASP A 112 27.57 -8.19 4.51
CA ASP A 112 28.00 -8.93 5.71
C ASP A 112 27.77 -8.14 7.01
N TRP A 113 27.73 -6.81 6.93
CA TRP A 113 27.48 -5.92 8.07
C TRP A 113 25.98 -5.64 8.32
N VAL A 114 25.09 -6.14 7.45
CA VAL A 114 23.63 -6.00 7.61
C VAL A 114 23.01 -7.38 7.73
N PRO A 115 22.60 -7.81 8.93
CA PRO A 115 21.94 -9.10 9.09
C PRO A 115 20.72 -9.22 8.19
N TYR A 116 20.54 -10.40 7.59
CA TYR A 116 19.39 -10.71 6.70
C TYR A 116 19.27 -9.83 5.45
N SER A 117 20.34 -9.12 5.06
CA SER A 117 20.36 -8.37 3.80
C SER A 117 20.41 -9.29 2.58
N GLY A 118 20.08 -8.72 1.44
CA GLY A 118 20.04 -9.41 0.17
C GLY A 118 18.67 -10.02 -0.15
N TRP A 119 18.31 -9.97 -1.43
CA TRP A 119 17.11 -10.58 -1.96
C TRP A 119 17.47 -11.84 -2.75
N PRO A 120 16.56 -12.82 -2.87
CA PRO A 120 16.83 -14.04 -3.64
C PRO A 120 16.83 -13.82 -5.16
N PHE A 121 16.73 -12.57 -5.61
CA PHE A 121 16.71 -12.14 -7.00
C PHE A 121 17.33 -10.74 -7.15
N SER A 122 17.70 -10.36 -8.37
CA SER A 122 18.29 -9.06 -8.68
C SER A 122 17.24 -7.99 -8.99
N LYS A 123 17.67 -6.72 -8.97
CA LYS A 123 16.82 -5.59 -9.40
C LYS A 123 16.26 -5.79 -10.82
N SER A 124 17.07 -6.32 -11.74
CA SER A 124 16.64 -6.56 -13.12
C SER A 124 15.40 -7.46 -13.23
N HIS A 125 15.20 -8.36 -12.26
CA HIS A 125 13.99 -9.16 -12.17
C HIS A 125 12.74 -8.31 -11.93
N LEU A 126 12.86 -7.18 -11.24
CA LEU A 126 11.75 -6.28 -10.93
C LEU A 126 11.49 -5.22 -12.01
N ASN A 127 12.43 -4.96 -12.92
CA ASN A 127 12.29 -3.89 -13.91
C ASN A 127 10.98 -3.96 -14.72
N PRO A 128 10.52 -5.12 -15.23
CA PRO A 128 9.25 -5.20 -15.95
C PRO A 128 8.04 -4.81 -15.08
N TYR A 129 8.11 -5.07 -13.78
CA TYR A 129 7.06 -4.70 -12.83
C TYR A 129 7.10 -3.21 -12.49
N TYR A 130 8.28 -2.61 -12.41
CA TYR A 130 8.43 -1.15 -12.28
C TYR A 130 7.85 -0.43 -13.50
N GLU A 131 8.08 -0.89 -14.72
CA GLU A 131 7.48 -0.33 -15.93
C GLU A 131 5.94 -0.39 -15.89
N ARG A 132 5.39 -1.51 -15.44
CA ARG A 132 3.93 -1.65 -15.24
C ARG A 132 3.42 -0.71 -14.15
N ALA A 133 4.12 -0.59 -13.02
CA ALA A 133 3.77 0.31 -11.94
C ALA A 133 3.78 1.78 -12.41
N GLN A 134 4.78 2.19 -13.17
CA GLN A 134 4.84 3.52 -13.79
C GLN A 134 3.59 3.81 -14.63
N THR A 135 3.16 2.85 -15.43
CA THR A 135 1.95 2.98 -16.25
C THR A 135 0.70 3.13 -15.38
N VAL A 136 0.56 2.33 -14.32
CA VAL A 136 -0.56 2.40 -13.38
C VAL A 136 -0.61 3.74 -12.65
N CYS A 137 0.55 4.23 -12.23
CA CYS A 137 0.69 5.50 -11.51
C CYS A 137 0.71 6.73 -12.44
N LYS A 138 0.59 6.54 -13.76
CA LYS A 138 0.67 7.60 -14.78
C LYS A 138 1.97 8.42 -14.69
N LEU A 139 3.05 7.77 -14.34
CA LEU A 139 4.39 8.35 -14.30
C LEU A 139 5.07 8.26 -15.68
N GLY A 140 6.18 8.97 -15.86
CA GLY A 140 7.00 8.86 -17.07
C GLY A 140 7.60 7.47 -17.26
N LYS A 141 8.33 7.26 -18.36
CA LYS A 141 9.01 5.97 -18.59
C LYS A 141 9.98 5.65 -17.46
N PHE A 142 10.03 4.39 -17.12
CA PHE A 142 11.06 3.86 -16.23
C PHE A 142 12.40 3.91 -16.98
N ALA A 143 13.38 4.66 -16.46
CA ALA A 143 14.70 4.82 -17.03
C ALA A 143 15.73 4.03 -16.23
#